data_90d8381061171557db833b9fbeac28cc
#
_entry.id   90d8381061171557db833b9fbeac28cc
#
_cell.length_a   1.000
_cell.length_b   1.000
_cell.length_c   1.000
_cell.angle_alpha   90.00
_cell.angle_beta   90.00
_cell.angle_gamma   90.00
#
_symmetry.space_group_name_H-M   'P 1'
#
loop_
_entity.id
_entity.type
_entity.pdbx_description
1 polymer ?
#
loop_
_entity_poly.entity_id
_entity_poly.type
_entity_poly.pdbx_seq_one_letter_code
_entity_poly.pdbx_strand_id
1 'polypeptide(L)'
;MAGTLLLVVALLLLGILGLVVAGVRGSHAWADAAFVGRALGLGAGLALGGWRWGSVAQQWGRLAASAGGSGRPFLRFQGRSFSYARAEGESNRVGQALRAAGLRGRTVALLAGNEPFFVWAWIGLAKLGARPAFLGTALRPEALRHCLRACQARALLATHELFGAVEPILPSLKEMGIEVWVMGKGPYPPGVISLEDLLEEASEEPLPYELSTPRHLMDTCLYIFTSGTTGLPKAARVSHLKTILCLGFYKLVGARSSDVIYLTLPLYHMSGSLLGILGTFGLGATCVLKKKFSASQFWPDCRTHGVTIFQYIGELCRYLVNQPQSPADREHSLRMAVGSGMRPDVWREFLRRFGNVKVVETYGMTEGNVTLFNYTGTVGAVGRSSWIYKCFSPFELVRFDAVQGGPLRDKNTGRCQRVDIGEPGLLISPVTSRNPFLGYAGGRELTEAKMLRGVFADGDVYFNSGDLMVEDAGGFISFWDRTGDTYRWKGENVATTEVGETLSALESLQEVTVYGVNVPGHDGRAGMATLVLQPDANFDGPEIYHQVAELLPPYAWPRFLRLQDQLEMTETFKQKRFRLVEEGFDPARISDPLFVLDITTRTYVPLTPDVWTKIVAGELRL
;
A
#
# COMPACT_ATOMS: atom_id res chain seq x y z
N MET A 1 -2.41 15.09 35.54
CA MET A 1 -3.78 14.51 35.50
C MET A 1 -4.87 15.56 35.23
N ALA A 2 -4.93 16.69 35.95
CA ALA A 2 -5.94 17.73 35.68
C ALA A 2 -5.86 18.37 34.27
N GLY A 3 -4.66 18.62 33.77
CA GLY A 3 -4.48 19.20 32.44
C GLY A 3 -4.88 18.27 31.28
N THR A 4 -4.74 16.96 31.44
CA THR A 4 -5.15 15.96 30.44
C THR A 4 -6.67 15.80 30.42
N LEU A 5 -7.31 15.86 31.59
CA LEU A 5 -8.76 15.82 31.70
C LEU A 5 -9.41 17.09 31.10
N LEU A 6 -8.83 18.26 31.36
CA LEU A 6 -9.24 19.53 30.77
C LEU A 6 -9.11 19.53 29.23
N LEU A 7 -8.02 18.94 28.71
CA LEU A 7 -7.82 18.81 27.26
C LEU A 7 -8.85 17.86 26.61
N VAL A 8 -9.16 16.75 27.26
CA VAL A 8 -10.19 15.80 26.80
C VAL A 8 -11.58 16.43 26.86
N VAL A 9 -11.92 17.15 27.92
CA VAL A 9 -13.20 17.87 28.06
C VAL A 9 -13.28 19.03 27.06
N ALA A 10 -12.21 19.78 26.85
CA ALA A 10 -12.19 20.84 25.84
C ALA A 10 -12.33 20.29 24.42
N LEU A 11 -11.70 19.16 24.10
CA LEU A 11 -11.84 18.48 22.80
C LEU A 11 -13.25 17.89 22.61
N LEU A 12 -13.87 17.37 23.68
CA LEU A 12 -15.27 16.92 23.64
C LEU A 12 -16.24 18.10 23.44
N LEU A 13 -16.03 19.22 24.12
CA LEU A 13 -16.85 20.42 23.97
C LEU A 13 -16.66 21.06 22.59
N LEU A 14 -15.45 21.09 22.05
CA LEU A 14 -15.16 21.51 20.68
C LEU A 14 -15.79 20.54 19.67
N GLY A 15 -15.81 19.25 19.95
CA GLY A 15 -16.50 18.24 19.15
C GLY A 15 -18.01 18.45 19.13
N ILE A 16 -18.63 18.72 20.28
CA ILE A 16 -20.07 19.02 20.41
C ILE A 16 -20.42 20.35 19.73
N LEU A 17 -19.62 21.39 19.93
CA LEU A 17 -19.79 22.68 19.24
C LEU A 17 -19.61 22.54 17.73
N GLY A 18 -18.64 21.74 17.29
CA GLY A 18 -18.44 21.36 15.89
C GLY A 18 -19.66 20.62 15.32
N LEU A 19 -20.28 19.73 16.09
CA LEU A 19 -21.51 19.01 15.72
C LEU A 19 -22.71 19.94 15.56
N VAL A 20 -22.86 20.94 16.44
CA VAL A 20 -23.93 21.95 16.37
C VAL A 20 -23.74 22.85 15.15
N VAL A 21 -22.50 23.27 14.86
CA VAL A 21 -22.18 24.10 13.68
C VAL A 21 -22.23 23.27 12.37
N ALA A 22 -21.90 21.99 12.40
CA ALA A 22 -21.90 21.11 11.24
C ALA A 22 -23.28 20.48 10.98
N GLY A 23 -24.17 20.38 11.96
CA GLY A 23 -25.58 20.04 11.75
C GLY A 23 -26.30 21.02 10.83
N VAL A 24 -25.72 22.20 10.62
CA VAL A 24 -26.17 23.22 9.67
C VAL A 24 -25.54 23.08 8.26
N ARG A 25 -24.47 22.27 8.07
CA ARG A 25 -23.67 22.26 6.82
C ARG A 25 -23.42 20.94 6.13
N GLY A 26 -24.01 19.81 6.53
CA GLY A 26 -23.84 18.59 5.70
C GLY A 26 -24.03 17.25 6.43
N SER A 27 -24.55 16.30 5.69
CA SER A 27 -24.94 14.94 6.10
C SER A 27 -23.81 14.05 6.66
N HIS A 28 -22.54 14.47 6.59
CA HIS A 28 -21.37 13.65 6.95
C HIS A 28 -20.73 14.04 8.30
N ALA A 29 -21.17 15.10 8.96
CA ALA A 29 -20.61 15.57 10.23
C ALA A 29 -20.65 14.50 11.34
N TRP A 30 -21.71 13.69 11.38
CA TRP A 30 -21.81 12.56 12.31
C TRP A 30 -20.80 11.46 12.03
N ALA A 31 -20.53 11.18 10.76
CA ALA A 31 -19.52 10.20 10.37
C ALA A 31 -18.11 10.69 10.74
N ASP A 32 -17.83 11.98 10.50
CA ASP A 32 -16.58 12.64 10.89
C ASP A 32 -16.38 12.57 12.43
N ALA A 33 -17.42 12.94 13.20
CA ALA A 33 -17.39 12.89 14.65
C ALA A 33 -17.23 11.46 15.20
N ALA A 34 -17.93 10.49 14.62
CA ALA A 34 -17.83 9.09 15.02
C ALA A 34 -16.42 8.51 14.72
N PHE A 35 -15.81 8.87 13.59
CA PHE A 35 -14.44 8.47 13.25
C PHE A 35 -13.45 9.08 14.23
N VAL A 36 -13.52 10.38 14.47
CA VAL A 36 -12.66 11.10 15.41
C VAL A 36 -12.86 10.61 16.84
N GLY A 37 -14.10 10.35 17.26
CA GLY A 37 -14.40 9.76 18.57
C GLY A 37 -13.70 8.42 18.77
N ARG A 38 -13.67 7.56 17.74
CA ARG A 38 -12.89 6.29 17.77
C ARG A 38 -11.38 6.55 17.85
N ALA A 39 -10.87 7.52 17.08
CA ALA A 39 -9.46 7.88 17.10
C ALA A 39 -9.01 8.42 18.48
N LEU A 40 -9.84 9.29 19.08
CA LEU A 40 -9.63 9.80 20.44
C LEU A 40 -9.73 8.69 21.49
N GLY A 41 -10.72 7.80 21.37
CA GLY A 41 -10.86 6.62 22.25
C GLY A 41 -9.64 5.70 22.19
N LEU A 42 -9.07 5.50 21.00
CA LEU A 42 -7.81 4.78 20.84
C LEU A 42 -6.65 5.52 21.49
N GLY A 43 -6.52 6.83 21.27
CA GLY A 43 -5.49 7.68 21.89
C GLY A 43 -5.63 7.73 23.42
N ALA A 44 -6.85 7.86 23.93
CA ALA A 44 -7.13 7.84 25.37
C ALA A 44 -6.85 6.44 25.98
N GLY A 45 -7.22 5.36 25.30
CA GLY A 45 -6.88 4.00 25.71
C GLY A 45 -5.36 3.80 25.77
N LEU A 46 -4.62 4.35 24.81
CA LEU A 46 -3.17 4.39 24.81
C LEU A 46 -2.61 5.23 25.97
N ALA A 47 -3.25 6.34 26.34
CA ALA A 47 -2.79 7.27 27.37
C ALA A 47 -3.21 6.88 28.79
N LEU A 48 -4.48 6.41 28.98
CA LEU A 48 -5.09 6.15 30.28
C LEU A 48 -4.96 4.70 30.76
N GLY A 49 -4.82 3.75 29.83
CA GLY A 49 -4.73 2.31 30.13
C GLY A 49 -3.44 1.87 30.84
N GLY A 50 -2.67 2.79 31.43
CA GLY A 50 -1.38 2.47 32.02
C GLY A 50 -0.39 1.97 30.96
N TRP A 51 -0.62 2.26 29.73
CA TRP A 51 0.26 1.95 28.63
C TRP A 51 1.53 2.80 28.83
N ARG A 52 2.44 2.27 29.61
CA ARG A 52 3.83 2.69 29.44
C ARG A 52 4.12 2.41 27.98
N TRP A 53 4.32 3.47 27.21
CA TRP A 53 4.68 3.42 25.81
C TRP A 53 5.84 2.45 25.64
N GLY A 54 5.51 1.21 25.26
CA GLY A 54 6.47 0.14 25.06
C GLY A 54 6.61 -0.17 23.57
N SER A 55 7.31 -1.25 23.27
CA SER A 55 7.40 -1.76 21.90
C SER A 55 6.12 -2.49 21.49
N VAL A 56 5.97 -2.75 20.17
CA VAL A 56 4.91 -3.63 19.66
C VAL A 56 4.96 -5.02 20.32
N ALA A 57 6.15 -5.52 20.61
CA ALA A 57 6.34 -6.80 21.29
C ALA A 57 5.71 -6.83 22.69
N GLN A 58 5.85 -5.74 23.46
CA GLN A 58 5.23 -5.61 24.77
C GLN A 58 3.70 -5.50 24.68
N GLN A 59 3.18 -4.77 23.68
CA GLN A 59 1.75 -4.70 23.45
C GLN A 59 1.18 -6.06 23.00
N TRP A 60 1.92 -6.78 22.19
CA TRP A 60 1.57 -8.13 21.76
C TRP A 60 1.41 -9.07 22.96
N GLY A 61 2.41 -9.18 23.85
CA GLY A 61 2.33 -10.02 25.03
C GLY A 61 1.15 -9.68 25.94
N ARG A 62 0.87 -8.38 26.19
CA ARG A 62 -0.29 -7.93 26.99
C ARG A 62 -1.63 -8.31 26.34
N LEU A 63 -1.76 -8.11 25.04
CA LEU A 63 -2.98 -8.48 24.30
C LEU A 63 -3.17 -9.98 24.28
N ALA A 64 -2.11 -10.77 24.08
CA ALA A 64 -2.16 -12.21 24.15
C ALA A 64 -2.63 -12.71 25.54
N ALA A 65 -2.12 -12.12 26.61
CA ALA A 65 -2.53 -12.44 27.97
C ALA A 65 -4.00 -12.06 28.24
N SER A 66 -4.48 -10.91 27.75
CA SER A 66 -5.86 -10.44 27.92
C SER A 66 -6.87 -11.23 27.09
N ALA A 67 -6.51 -11.63 25.87
CA ALA A 67 -7.33 -12.44 24.97
C ALA A 67 -7.17 -13.94 25.21
N GLY A 68 -6.07 -14.34 25.81
CA GLY A 68 -5.58 -15.71 25.86
C GLY A 68 -6.20 -16.59 26.94
N GLY A 69 -6.96 -16.03 27.87
CA GLY A 69 -7.80 -16.83 28.78
C GLY A 69 -8.90 -17.61 28.03
N SER A 70 -9.09 -17.32 26.78
CA SER A 70 -9.95 -18.05 25.85
C SER A 70 -9.06 -18.74 24.81
N GLY A 71 -9.25 -20.00 24.52
CA GLY A 71 -8.70 -20.69 23.36
C GLY A 71 -9.14 -20.09 22.03
N ARG A 72 -9.36 -18.77 22.00
CA ARG A 72 -9.87 -18.00 20.86
C ARG A 72 -8.87 -18.03 19.72
N PRO A 73 -9.32 -18.40 18.49
CA PRO A 73 -8.42 -18.43 17.35
C PRO A 73 -8.00 -17.01 16.95
N PHE A 74 -6.70 -16.81 16.80
CA PHE A 74 -6.09 -15.63 16.21
C PHE A 74 -5.89 -15.82 14.72
N LEU A 75 -5.26 -16.94 14.32
CA LEU A 75 -4.86 -17.19 12.95
C LEU A 75 -5.39 -18.55 12.47
N ARG A 76 -6.02 -18.58 11.30
CA ARG A 76 -6.38 -19.80 10.57
C ARG A 76 -5.56 -19.85 9.28
N PHE A 77 -4.89 -20.98 9.06
CA PHE A 77 -4.01 -21.17 7.90
C PHE A 77 -4.00 -22.63 7.48
N GLN A 78 -4.35 -22.93 6.24
CA GLN A 78 -4.32 -24.28 5.66
C GLN A 78 -4.99 -25.34 6.57
N GLY A 79 -6.20 -25.09 7.04
CA GLY A 79 -6.95 -25.98 7.91
C GLY A 79 -6.50 -26.03 9.37
N ARG A 80 -5.37 -25.42 9.70
CA ARG A 80 -4.87 -25.30 11.09
C ARG A 80 -5.38 -24.00 11.73
N SER A 81 -5.62 -24.06 13.05
CA SER A 81 -6.02 -22.89 13.84
C SER A 81 -5.05 -22.65 14.97
N PHE A 82 -4.60 -21.41 15.12
CA PHE A 82 -3.65 -20.97 16.14
C PHE A 82 -4.33 -19.95 17.05
N SER A 83 -4.36 -20.23 18.36
CA SER A 83 -4.90 -19.29 19.36
C SER A 83 -3.95 -18.12 19.62
N TYR A 84 -4.45 -17.09 20.30
CA TYR A 84 -3.62 -15.98 20.79
C TYR A 84 -2.48 -16.46 21.68
N ALA A 85 -2.76 -17.40 22.59
CA ALA A 85 -1.74 -18.01 23.47
C ALA A 85 -0.67 -18.78 22.65
N ARG A 86 -1.10 -19.53 21.62
CA ARG A 86 -0.17 -20.24 20.74
C ARG A 86 0.71 -19.27 19.97
N ALA A 87 0.16 -18.17 19.46
CA ALA A 87 0.92 -17.13 18.76
C ALA A 87 1.97 -16.46 19.70
N GLU A 88 1.62 -16.27 20.95
CA GLU A 88 2.54 -15.78 21.98
C GLU A 88 3.68 -16.76 22.22
N GLY A 89 3.37 -18.05 22.47
CA GLY A 89 4.36 -19.10 22.71
C GLY A 89 5.32 -19.28 21.53
N GLU A 90 4.79 -19.37 20.30
CA GLU A 90 5.62 -19.52 19.10
C GLU A 90 6.56 -18.34 18.86
N SER A 91 6.08 -17.12 19.09
CA SER A 91 6.93 -15.94 18.96
C SER A 91 7.98 -15.83 20.08
N ASN A 92 7.68 -16.32 21.30
CA ASN A 92 8.67 -16.46 22.36
C ASN A 92 9.74 -17.47 21.98
N ARG A 93 9.34 -18.63 21.47
CA ARG A 93 10.23 -19.71 21.02
C ARG A 93 11.25 -19.21 20.00
N VAL A 94 10.79 -18.47 18.96
CA VAL A 94 11.72 -17.86 18.00
C VAL A 94 12.67 -16.87 18.66
N GLY A 95 12.17 -16.00 19.54
CA GLY A 95 13.00 -15.04 20.24
C GLY A 95 14.05 -15.69 21.14
N GLN A 96 13.70 -16.77 21.85
CA GLN A 96 14.62 -17.55 22.70
C GLN A 96 15.68 -18.27 21.85
N ALA A 97 15.30 -18.93 20.74
CA ALA A 97 16.24 -19.59 19.84
C ALA A 97 17.31 -18.62 19.28
N LEU A 98 16.90 -17.39 18.94
CA LEU A 98 17.80 -16.38 18.39
C LEU A 98 18.54 -15.53 19.46
N ARG A 99 18.24 -15.75 20.75
CA ARG A 99 18.83 -14.95 21.84
C ARG A 99 20.34 -15.08 21.91
N ALA A 100 20.86 -16.30 21.72
CA ALA A 100 22.29 -16.60 21.79
C ALA A 100 23.08 -15.99 20.60
N ALA A 101 22.43 -15.67 19.49
CA ALA A 101 23.06 -15.12 18.29
C ALA A 101 23.45 -13.62 18.42
N GLY A 102 23.22 -12.96 19.56
CA GLY A 102 23.64 -11.57 19.79
C GLY A 102 22.96 -10.54 18.88
N LEU A 103 21.73 -10.81 18.40
CA LEU A 103 21.02 -10.01 17.41
C LEU A 103 20.29 -8.79 17.98
N ARG A 104 20.32 -8.58 19.30
CA ARG A 104 19.70 -7.41 19.92
C ARG A 104 20.22 -6.10 19.31
N GLY A 105 19.31 -5.20 18.93
CA GLY A 105 19.64 -3.91 18.31
C GLY A 105 20.19 -4.03 16.90
N ARG A 106 20.28 -5.23 16.33
CA ARG A 106 20.70 -5.48 14.95
C ARG A 106 19.51 -5.57 14.02
N THR A 107 19.76 -5.39 12.74
CA THR A 107 18.75 -5.65 11.70
C THR A 107 18.84 -7.12 11.27
N VAL A 108 17.69 -7.78 11.22
CA VAL A 108 17.54 -9.16 10.77
C VAL A 108 16.54 -9.17 9.61
N ALA A 109 17.00 -9.58 8.45
CA ALA A 109 16.14 -9.70 7.27
C ALA A 109 15.27 -10.95 7.38
N LEU A 110 14.01 -10.85 6.94
CA LEU A 110 13.04 -11.93 6.93
C LEU A 110 12.53 -12.16 5.51
N LEU A 111 12.86 -13.32 4.95
CA LEU A 111 12.43 -13.80 3.64
C LEU A 111 11.50 -15.00 3.82
N ALA A 112 10.21 -14.73 3.94
CA ALA A 112 9.17 -15.73 4.12
C ALA A 112 7.88 -15.31 3.42
N GLY A 113 7.09 -16.28 2.99
CA GLY A 113 5.80 -16.05 2.36
C GLY A 113 4.68 -15.76 3.38
N ASN A 114 3.43 -15.79 2.89
CA ASN A 114 2.26 -15.69 3.74
C ASN A 114 2.05 -17.00 4.50
N GLU A 115 2.61 -17.09 5.68
CA GLU A 115 2.56 -18.24 6.56
C GLU A 115 2.72 -17.84 8.04
N PRO A 116 2.30 -18.69 8.98
CA PRO A 116 2.40 -18.40 10.41
C PRO A 116 3.82 -18.08 10.88
N PHE A 117 4.83 -18.77 10.32
CA PHE A 117 6.23 -18.54 10.68
C PHE A 117 6.66 -17.08 10.46
N PHE A 118 6.19 -16.40 9.40
CA PHE A 118 6.47 -14.98 9.21
C PHE A 118 6.09 -14.15 10.44
N VAL A 119 4.90 -14.41 10.98
CA VAL A 119 4.38 -13.68 12.15
C VAL A 119 5.20 -14.01 13.41
N TRP A 120 5.50 -15.29 13.62
CA TRP A 120 6.29 -15.73 14.78
C TRP A 120 7.70 -15.18 14.74
N ALA A 121 8.37 -15.23 13.59
CA ALA A 121 9.70 -14.69 13.39
C ALA A 121 9.74 -13.17 13.59
N TRP A 122 8.79 -12.44 13.00
CA TRP A 122 8.70 -10.99 13.17
C TRP A 122 8.55 -10.60 14.64
N ILE A 123 7.56 -11.16 15.34
CA ILE A 123 7.30 -10.80 16.74
C ILE A 123 8.40 -11.31 17.66
N GLY A 124 8.97 -12.50 17.42
CA GLY A 124 10.10 -13.03 18.18
C GLY A 124 11.34 -12.14 18.08
N LEU A 125 11.67 -11.67 16.86
CA LEU A 125 12.74 -10.68 16.65
C LEU A 125 12.45 -9.35 17.37
N ALA A 126 11.20 -8.87 17.32
CA ALA A 126 10.81 -7.66 18.03
C ALA A 126 10.91 -7.81 19.55
N LYS A 127 10.57 -9.00 20.11
CA LYS A 127 10.76 -9.32 21.53
C LYS A 127 12.23 -9.37 21.95
N LEU A 128 13.10 -9.85 21.07
CA LEU A 128 14.54 -9.84 21.25
C LEU A 128 15.14 -8.42 21.18
N GLY A 129 14.38 -7.44 20.69
CA GLY A 129 14.86 -6.08 20.45
C GLY A 129 15.69 -5.95 19.16
N ALA A 130 15.57 -6.90 18.25
CA ALA A 130 16.08 -6.80 16.88
C ALA A 130 15.13 -6.00 15.99
N ARG A 131 15.63 -5.52 14.85
CA ARG A 131 14.84 -4.81 13.84
C ARG A 131 14.58 -5.71 12.64
N PRO A 132 13.38 -6.27 12.47
CA PRO A 132 13.04 -7.03 11.28
C PRO A 132 13.10 -6.16 10.01
N ALA A 133 13.58 -6.74 8.90
CA ALA A 133 13.51 -6.13 7.58
C ALA A 133 12.79 -7.10 6.64
N PHE A 134 11.60 -6.74 6.18
CA PHE A 134 10.73 -7.62 5.41
C PHE A 134 11.10 -7.62 3.94
N LEU A 135 11.48 -8.78 3.40
CA LEU A 135 11.93 -8.94 2.02
C LEU A 135 10.81 -9.54 1.14
N GLY A 136 10.65 -9.00 -0.05
CA GLY A 136 9.73 -9.55 -1.05
C GLY A 136 10.18 -10.93 -1.53
N THR A 137 9.22 -11.82 -1.76
CA THR A 137 9.49 -13.23 -2.10
C THR A 137 9.96 -13.45 -3.53
N ALA A 138 9.72 -12.49 -4.45
CA ALA A 138 10.17 -12.53 -5.84
C ALA A 138 11.44 -11.71 -6.10
N LEU A 139 12.19 -11.33 -5.06
CA LEU A 139 13.45 -10.60 -5.24
C LEU A 139 14.49 -11.48 -5.94
N ARG A 140 15.06 -10.98 -7.04
CA ARG A 140 16.19 -11.60 -7.69
C ARG A 140 17.46 -11.46 -6.82
N PRO A 141 18.47 -12.33 -6.99
CA PRO A 141 19.67 -12.35 -6.15
C PRO A 141 20.36 -10.99 -5.98
N GLU A 142 20.45 -10.18 -7.02
CA GLU A 142 21.05 -8.84 -6.94
C GLU A 142 20.23 -7.86 -6.12
N ALA A 143 18.91 -7.82 -6.33
CA ALA A 143 18.00 -7.00 -5.54
C ALA A 143 17.98 -7.44 -4.07
N LEU A 144 18.08 -8.75 -3.82
CA LEU A 144 18.19 -9.30 -2.47
C LEU A 144 19.47 -8.80 -1.77
N ARG A 145 20.64 -8.89 -2.44
CA ARG A 145 21.90 -8.33 -1.93
C ARG A 145 21.79 -6.83 -1.63
N HIS A 146 21.17 -6.08 -2.56
CA HIS A 146 20.94 -4.65 -2.37
C HIS A 146 20.11 -4.37 -1.12
N CYS A 147 18.99 -5.07 -0.95
CA CYS A 147 18.11 -4.90 0.21
C CYS A 147 18.85 -5.16 1.53
N LEU A 148 19.64 -6.25 1.60
CA LEU A 148 20.43 -6.61 2.77
C LEU A 148 21.47 -5.54 3.13
N ARG A 149 22.14 -4.96 2.13
CA ARG A 149 23.07 -3.83 2.33
C ARG A 149 22.34 -2.58 2.78
N ALA A 150 21.24 -2.21 2.13
CA ALA A 150 20.50 -0.97 2.41
C ALA A 150 19.98 -0.90 3.85
N CYS A 151 19.54 -2.03 4.43
CA CYS A 151 19.10 -2.10 5.82
C CYS A 151 20.20 -2.51 6.81
N GLN A 152 21.43 -2.73 6.35
CA GLN A 152 22.57 -3.18 7.16
C GLN A 152 22.23 -4.45 7.95
N ALA A 153 21.68 -5.46 7.27
CA ALA A 153 21.31 -6.72 7.88
C ALA A 153 22.52 -7.45 8.46
N ARG A 154 22.38 -8.00 9.66
CA ARG A 154 23.39 -8.86 10.31
C ARG A 154 23.08 -10.34 10.12
N ALA A 155 21.81 -10.67 9.93
CA ALA A 155 21.36 -12.03 9.68
C ALA A 155 20.18 -12.02 8.68
N LEU A 156 20.00 -13.15 8.01
CA LEU A 156 18.88 -13.43 7.13
C LEU A 156 18.16 -14.69 7.64
N LEU A 157 16.88 -14.55 7.97
CA LEU A 157 15.97 -15.67 8.20
C LEU A 157 15.22 -15.94 6.91
N ALA A 158 15.30 -17.14 6.37
CA ALA A 158 14.60 -17.56 5.17
C ALA A 158 13.80 -18.85 5.42
N THR A 159 12.72 -19.07 4.67
CA THR A 159 12.05 -20.37 4.64
C THR A 159 12.71 -21.27 3.61
N HIS A 160 12.61 -22.59 3.80
CA HIS A 160 13.15 -23.59 2.87
C HIS A 160 12.64 -23.37 1.44
N GLU A 161 11.34 -23.06 1.28
CA GLU A 161 10.71 -22.79 -0.03
C GLU A 161 11.41 -21.63 -0.80
N LEU A 162 12.00 -20.67 -0.08
CA LEU A 162 12.65 -19.49 -0.67
C LEU A 162 14.18 -19.54 -0.63
N PHE A 163 14.76 -20.61 -0.08
CA PHE A 163 16.21 -20.76 0.04
C PHE A 163 16.92 -20.77 -1.33
N GLY A 164 16.29 -21.28 -2.39
CA GLY A 164 16.83 -21.24 -3.74
C GLY A 164 17.15 -19.84 -4.27
N ALA A 165 16.51 -18.78 -3.75
CA ALA A 165 16.87 -17.39 -4.06
C ALA A 165 18.09 -16.89 -3.27
N VAL A 166 18.40 -17.52 -2.13
CA VAL A 166 19.52 -17.16 -1.23
C VAL A 166 20.79 -17.90 -1.60
N GLU A 167 20.69 -19.16 -2.00
CA GLU A 167 21.82 -20.05 -2.27
C GLU A 167 22.87 -19.44 -3.23
N PRO A 168 22.48 -18.82 -4.38
CA PRO A 168 23.46 -18.24 -5.31
C PRO A 168 24.28 -17.08 -4.73
N ILE A 169 23.80 -16.44 -3.66
CA ILE A 169 24.46 -15.28 -3.05
C ILE A 169 25.16 -15.60 -1.73
N LEU A 170 25.16 -16.86 -1.25
CA LEU A 170 25.81 -17.26 0.00
C LEU A 170 27.27 -16.80 0.12
N PRO A 171 28.12 -16.90 -0.92
CA PRO A 171 29.49 -16.40 -0.81
C PRO A 171 29.54 -14.90 -0.49
N SER A 172 28.72 -14.11 -1.17
CA SER A 172 28.62 -12.67 -0.93
C SER A 172 28.06 -12.34 0.47
N LEU A 173 27.10 -13.13 0.97
CA LEU A 173 26.56 -12.95 2.33
C LEU A 173 27.63 -13.23 3.40
N LYS A 174 28.45 -14.24 3.18
CA LYS A 174 29.60 -14.56 4.04
C LYS A 174 30.62 -13.42 4.08
N GLU A 175 30.97 -12.84 2.95
CA GLU A 175 31.85 -11.67 2.84
C GLU A 175 31.25 -10.45 3.57
N MET A 176 29.93 -10.26 3.48
CA MET A 176 29.21 -9.19 4.18
C MET A 176 29.05 -9.47 5.69
N GLY A 177 29.45 -10.65 6.18
CA GLY A 177 29.29 -11.08 7.55
C GLY A 177 27.82 -11.29 7.95
N ILE A 178 26.97 -11.71 7.01
CA ILE A 178 25.53 -11.98 7.24
C ILE A 178 25.35 -13.47 7.51
N GLU A 179 24.83 -13.80 8.66
CA GLU A 179 24.47 -15.18 9.01
C GLU A 179 23.16 -15.58 8.33
N VAL A 180 23.08 -16.81 7.83
CA VAL A 180 21.89 -17.33 7.14
C VAL A 180 21.27 -18.44 7.98
N TRP A 181 19.98 -18.26 8.30
CA TRP A 181 19.17 -19.16 9.12
C TRP A 181 17.96 -19.59 8.31
N VAL A 182 17.73 -20.90 8.20
CA VAL A 182 16.66 -21.44 7.35
C VAL A 182 15.65 -22.22 8.20
N MET A 183 14.38 -21.86 8.05
CA MET A 183 13.24 -22.60 8.61
C MET A 183 12.80 -23.70 7.66
N GLY A 184 12.86 -24.93 8.11
CA GLY A 184 12.53 -26.14 7.36
C GLY A 184 13.70 -27.12 7.34
N LYS A 185 13.40 -28.40 7.07
CA LYS A 185 14.38 -29.50 7.02
C LYS A 185 14.99 -29.59 5.63
N GLY A 186 16.29 -29.74 5.55
CA GLY A 186 16.99 -29.99 4.31
C GLY A 186 18.49 -30.14 4.52
N PRO A 187 19.19 -30.71 3.57
CA PRO A 187 20.64 -30.55 3.55
C PRO A 187 20.94 -29.12 3.11
N TYR A 188 21.57 -28.33 4.00
CA TYR A 188 22.03 -26.98 3.70
C TYR A 188 23.55 -26.94 3.53
N PRO A 189 24.10 -26.04 2.70
CA PRO A 189 25.52 -25.82 2.59
C PRO A 189 26.18 -25.43 3.93
N PRO A 190 27.48 -25.70 4.14
CA PRO A 190 28.21 -25.30 5.33
C PRO A 190 28.10 -23.79 5.60
N GLY A 191 27.76 -23.41 6.84
CA GLY A 191 27.58 -22.03 7.27
C GLY A 191 26.13 -21.55 7.23
N VAL A 192 25.18 -22.34 6.73
CA VAL A 192 23.75 -22.14 6.88
C VAL A 192 23.26 -22.89 8.12
N ILE A 193 22.45 -22.23 8.94
CA ILE A 193 21.98 -22.75 10.23
C ILE A 193 20.53 -23.20 10.07
N SER A 194 20.21 -24.44 10.51
CA SER A 194 18.83 -24.91 10.64
C SER A 194 18.16 -24.21 11.81
N LEU A 195 17.14 -23.40 11.52
CA LEU A 195 16.35 -22.75 12.56
C LEU A 195 15.34 -23.73 13.18
N GLU A 196 14.87 -24.71 12.41
CA GLU A 196 13.90 -25.70 12.88
C GLU A 196 14.43 -26.50 14.07
N ASP A 197 15.66 -26.98 13.98
CA ASP A 197 16.31 -27.76 15.05
C ASP A 197 16.44 -26.93 16.33
N LEU A 198 16.80 -25.66 16.20
CA LEU A 198 16.89 -24.73 17.35
C LEU A 198 15.53 -24.43 17.97
N LEU A 199 14.46 -24.37 17.16
CA LEU A 199 13.11 -24.14 17.64
C LEU A 199 12.53 -25.35 18.39
N GLU A 200 12.93 -26.58 18.02
CA GLU A 200 12.51 -27.79 18.74
C GLU A 200 12.96 -27.78 20.21
N GLU A 201 14.15 -27.23 20.49
CA GLU A 201 14.74 -27.14 21.85
C GLU A 201 14.40 -25.83 22.58
N ALA A 202 13.89 -24.82 21.88
CA ALA A 202 13.69 -23.49 22.43
C ALA A 202 12.46 -23.40 23.34
N SER A 203 12.62 -22.68 24.49
CA SER A 203 11.55 -22.40 25.43
C SER A 203 10.48 -21.47 24.88
N GLU A 204 9.23 -21.66 25.32
CA GLU A 204 8.11 -20.73 25.08
C GLU A 204 8.02 -19.62 26.15
N GLU A 205 8.91 -19.60 27.11
CA GLU A 205 8.93 -18.59 28.16
C GLU A 205 9.13 -17.17 27.59
N PRO A 206 8.42 -16.18 28.15
CA PRO A 206 8.57 -14.79 27.71
C PRO A 206 10.01 -14.29 27.83
N LEU A 207 10.44 -13.49 26.84
CA LEU A 207 11.72 -12.78 26.95
C LEU A 207 11.56 -11.57 27.90
N PRO A 208 12.66 -11.17 28.58
CA PRO A 208 12.67 -9.96 29.39
C PRO A 208 12.24 -8.73 28.62
N TYR A 209 11.31 -7.95 29.15
CA TYR A 209 10.75 -6.74 28.51
C TYR A 209 11.82 -5.68 28.17
N GLU A 210 12.89 -5.64 28.95
CA GLU A 210 14.03 -4.71 28.79
C GLU A 210 14.73 -4.91 27.42
N LEU A 211 14.66 -6.11 26.84
CA LEU A 211 15.26 -6.40 25.54
C LEU A 211 14.57 -5.62 24.43
N SER A 212 13.24 -5.54 24.48
CA SER A 212 12.39 -4.94 23.44
C SER A 212 12.03 -3.46 23.70
N THR A 213 12.47 -2.87 24.83
CA THR A 213 12.13 -1.50 25.18
C THR A 213 12.90 -0.51 24.28
N PRO A 214 12.22 0.30 23.44
CA PRO A 214 12.89 1.29 22.63
C PRO A 214 13.35 2.48 23.48
N ARG A 215 14.40 3.18 23.06
CA ARG A 215 14.82 4.45 23.68
C ARG A 215 13.81 5.55 23.41
N HIS A 216 13.36 5.62 22.14
CA HIS A 216 12.32 6.55 21.69
C HIS A 216 11.30 5.83 20.82
N LEU A 217 10.02 6.24 20.90
CA LEU A 217 8.97 5.67 20.06
C LEU A 217 9.17 5.95 18.57
N MET A 218 9.98 6.96 18.24
CA MET A 218 10.33 7.31 16.87
C MET A 218 11.54 6.52 16.34
N ASP A 219 12.19 5.71 17.19
CA ASP A 219 13.24 4.82 16.71
C ASP A 219 12.67 3.83 15.67
N THR A 220 13.53 3.43 14.73
CA THR A 220 13.14 2.44 13.72
C THR A 220 12.86 1.10 14.39
N CYS A 221 11.62 0.64 14.26
CA CYS A 221 11.15 -0.66 14.72
C CYS A 221 11.45 -1.76 13.71
N LEU A 222 11.19 -1.46 12.43
CA LEU A 222 11.38 -2.41 11.33
C LEU A 222 11.59 -1.67 9.99
N TYR A 223 11.96 -2.42 8.96
CA TYR A 223 12.07 -1.92 7.59
C TYR A 223 11.10 -2.66 6.67
N ILE A 224 10.46 -1.92 5.77
CA ILE A 224 9.65 -2.45 4.67
C ILE A 224 10.23 -1.90 3.38
N PHE A 225 10.46 -2.78 2.41
CA PHE A 225 10.97 -2.35 1.12
C PHE A 225 9.85 -1.90 0.20
N THR A 226 10.04 -0.74 -0.41
CA THR A 226 9.11 -0.16 -1.39
C THR A 226 9.78 -0.14 -2.76
N SER A 227 9.01 -0.46 -3.81
CA SER A 227 9.46 -0.31 -5.19
C SER A 227 9.62 1.17 -5.50
N GLY A 228 10.85 1.62 -5.71
CA GLY A 228 11.11 2.96 -6.23
C GLY A 228 10.72 3.04 -7.71
N THR A 229 10.30 4.22 -8.18
CA THR A 229 10.07 4.52 -9.60
C THR A 229 11.33 4.39 -10.46
N THR A 230 12.50 4.23 -9.86
CA THR A 230 13.83 4.31 -10.50
C THR A 230 14.70 3.07 -10.27
N GLY A 231 14.16 1.88 -9.98
CA GLY A 231 14.98 0.67 -9.93
C GLY A 231 14.92 -0.13 -8.63
N LEU A 232 16.04 -0.28 -7.89
CA LEU A 232 16.15 -1.18 -6.75
C LEU A 232 15.27 -0.77 -5.56
N PRO A 233 14.76 -1.71 -4.75
CA PRO A 233 13.88 -1.43 -3.62
C PRO A 233 14.52 -0.52 -2.56
N LYS A 234 13.74 0.41 -2.02
CA LYS A 234 14.15 1.35 -0.97
C LYS A 234 13.68 0.88 0.40
N ALA A 235 14.56 0.86 1.39
CA ALA A 235 14.24 0.43 2.75
C ALA A 235 13.53 1.56 3.53
N ALA A 236 12.21 1.58 3.55
CA ALA A 236 11.42 2.54 4.33
C ALA A 236 11.53 2.22 5.82
N ARG A 237 11.78 3.25 6.63
CA ARG A 237 11.89 3.13 8.09
C ARG A 237 10.52 3.26 8.74
N VAL A 238 10.14 2.28 9.52
CA VAL A 238 8.88 2.26 10.28
C VAL A 238 9.19 2.39 11.77
N SER A 239 8.58 3.38 12.44
CA SER A 239 8.79 3.64 13.86
C SER A 239 8.01 2.67 14.76
N HIS A 240 8.44 2.55 16.02
CA HIS A 240 7.66 1.86 17.06
C HIS A 240 6.26 2.48 17.21
N LEU A 241 6.16 3.82 17.19
CA LEU A 241 4.86 4.49 17.27
C LEU A 241 3.92 4.08 16.13
N LYS A 242 4.39 4.13 14.88
CA LYS A 242 3.59 3.73 13.70
C LYS A 242 3.12 2.29 13.83
N THR A 243 4.01 1.38 14.26
CA THR A 243 3.69 -0.03 14.46
C THR A 243 2.62 -0.23 15.54
N ILE A 244 2.71 0.50 16.66
CA ILE A 244 1.71 0.45 17.76
C ILE A 244 0.36 0.99 17.31
N LEU A 245 0.34 2.10 16.55
CA LEU A 245 -0.90 2.69 16.03
C LEU A 245 -1.64 1.73 15.08
N CYS A 246 -0.92 0.89 14.34
CA CYS A 246 -1.52 -0.11 13.46
C CYS A 246 -2.33 -1.19 14.21
N LEU A 247 -2.06 -1.45 15.52
CA LEU A 247 -2.92 -2.30 16.35
C LEU A 247 -4.37 -1.78 16.43
N GLY A 248 -4.55 -0.47 16.29
CA GLY A 248 -5.87 0.18 16.31
C GLY A 248 -6.59 0.25 14.97
N PHE A 249 -5.97 -0.17 13.88
CA PHE A 249 -6.46 0.05 12.52
C PHE A 249 -7.91 -0.39 12.30
N TYR A 250 -8.23 -1.63 12.62
CA TYR A 250 -9.60 -2.14 12.43
C TYR A 250 -10.62 -1.53 13.41
N LYS A 251 -10.19 -1.19 14.63
CA LYS A 251 -11.07 -0.45 15.57
C LYS A 251 -11.46 0.91 15.01
N LEU A 252 -10.51 1.59 14.37
CA LEU A 252 -10.72 2.90 13.77
C LEU A 252 -11.80 2.88 12.69
N VAL A 253 -11.84 1.85 11.86
CA VAL A 253 -12.84 1.69 10.79
C VAL A 253 -14.16 1.06 11.27
N GLY A 254 -14.27 0.71 12.55
CA GLY A 254 -15.50 0.21 13.16
C GLY A 254 -15.67 -1.30 13.12
N ALA A 255 -14.57 -2.05 13.02
CA ALA A 255 -14.57 -3.50 13.19
C ALA A 255 -14.70 -3.91 14.68
N ARG A 256 -15.07 -5.16 14.91
CA ARG A 256 -15.35 -5.74 16.23
C ARG A 256 -14.48 -6.98 16.44
N SER A 257 -14.26 -7.32 17.71
CA SER A 257 -13.48 -8.52 18.05
C SER A 257 -14.13 -9.85 17.60
N SER A 258 -15.43 -9.85 17.30
CA SER A 258 -16.13 -11.01 16.73
C SER A 258 -15.93 -11.16 15.22
N ASP A 259 -15.28 -10.21 14.55
CA ASP A 259 -15.05 -10.29 13.11
C ASP A 259 -14.00 -11.34 12.73
N VAL A 260 -14.15 -11.84 11.51
CA VAL A 260 -13.22 -12.74 10.85
C VAL A 260 -12.68 -12.02 9.62
N ILE A 261 -11.37 -11.75 9.62
CA ILE A 261 -10.69 -10.98 8.58
C ILE A 261 -10.03 -11.94 7.58
N TYR A 262 -10.37 -11.81 6.29
CA TYR A 262 -9.71 -12.53 5.20
C TYR A 262 -8.51 -11.73 4.69
N LEU A 263 -7.33 -12.34 4.75
CA LEU A 263 -6.05 -11.71 4.42
C LEU A 263 -5.26 -12.55 3.42
N THR A 264 -5.03 -11.98 2.24
CA THR A 264 -4.22 -12.56 1.17
C THR A 264 -3.06 -11.66 0.76
N LEU A 265 -3.03 -10.42 1.30
CA LEU A 265 -1.99 -9.46 0.96
C LEU A 265 -0.64 -9.92 1.51
N PRO A 266 0.47 -9.67 0.77
CA PRO A 266 1.79 -10.12 1.18
C PRO A 266 2.18 -9.55 2.55
N LEU A 267 2.65 -10.43 3.45
CA LEU A 267 3.04 -10.05 4.81
C LEU A 267 4.29 -9.17 4.86
N TYR A 268 5.15 -9.21 3.84
CA TYR A 268 6.30 -8.32 3.75
C TYR A 268 5.94 -6.87 3.36
N HIS A 269 4.66 -6.59 3.04
CA HIS A 269 4.13 -5.23 2.88
C HIS A 269 3.35 -4.77 4.11
N MET A 270 3.30 -3.45 4.30
CA MET A 270 2.59 -2.82 5.41
C MET A 270 1.11 -3.22 5.46
N SER A 271 0.43 -3.36 4.32
CA SER A 271 -0.98 -3.75 4.24
C SER A 271 -1.23 -5.16 4.79
N GLY A 272 -0.34 -6.12 4.52
CA GLY A 272 -0.44 -7.48 5.06
C GLY A 272 0.00 -7.58 6.52
N SER A 273 1.19 -7.09 6.85
CA SER A 273 1.76 -7.20 8.21
C SER A 273 1.13 -6.23 9.20
N LEU A 274 1.35 -4.92 9.02
CA LEU A 274 0.98 -3.93 10.04
C LEU A 274 -0.53 -3.70 10.09
N LEU A 275 -1.18 -3.55 8.95
CA LEU A 275 -2.62 -3.32 8.91
C LEU A 275 -3.39 -4.63 9.09
N GLY A 276 -3.00 -5.69 8.36
CA GLY A 276 -3.67 -6.99 8.40
C GLY A 276 -3.44 -7.73 9.72
N ILE A 277 -2.22 -8.18 9.96
CA ILE A 277 -1.87 -9.02 11.13
C ILE A 277 -1.98 -8.24 12.44
N LEU A 278 -1.27 -7.10 12.60
CA LEU A 278 -1.34 -6.35 13.85
C LEU A 278 -2.72 -5.75 14.11
N GLY A 279 -3.39 -5.25 13.06
CA GLY A 279 -4.75 -4.74 13.19
C GLY A 279 -5.71 -5.82 13.69
N THR A 280 -5.65 -7.04 13.15
CA THR A 280 -6.44 -8.18 13.60
C THR A 280 -6.11 -8.55 15.04
N PHE A 281 -4.81 -8.63 15.36
CA PHE A 281 -4.34 -8.96 16.70
C PHE A 281 -4.81 -7.93 17.74
N GLY A 282 -4.64 -6.63 17.43
CA GLY A 282 -5.05 -5.53 18.30
C GLY A 282 -6.57 -5.40 18.48
N LEU A 283 -7.35 -5.89 17.51
CA LEU A 283 -8.80 -5.96 17.59
C LEU A 283 -9.28 -7.12 18.49
N GLY A 284 -8.46 -8.16 18.66
CA GLY A 284 -8.86 -9.41 19.29
C GLY A 284 -9.73 -10.27 18.37
N ALA A 285 -9.57 -10.20 17.06
CA ALA A 285 -10.35 -10.89 16.02
C ALA A 285 -9.62 -12.13 15.46
N THR A 286 -10.22 -12.81 14.50
CA THR A 286 -9.62 -13.97 13.82
C THR A 286 -9.17 -13.56 12.42
N CYS A 287 -7.93 -13.91 12.04
CA CYS A 287 -7.40 -13.78 10.69
C CYS A 287 -7.48 -15.11 9.95
N VAL A 288 -8.06 -15.13 8.76
CA VAL A 288 -7.95 -16.20 7.78
C VAL A 288 -6.85 -15.81 6.80
N LEU A 289 -5.65 -16.33 7.03
CA LEU A 289 -4.48 -16.06 6.20
C LEU A 289 -4.41 -17.07 5.06
N LYS A 290 -4.17 -16.59 3.85
CA LYS A 290 -3.97 -17.44 2.66
C LYS A 290 -2.58 -17.21 2.07
N LYS A 291 -1.96 -18.27 1.54
CA LYS A 291 -0.66 -18.16 0.85
C LYS A 291 -0.73 -17.19 -0.35
N LYS A 292 -1.81 -17.30 -1.16
CA LYS A 292 -2.06 -16.47 -2.34
C LYS A 292 -3.55 -16.19 -2.48
N PHE A 293 -3.88 -15.11 -3.16
CA PHE A 293 -5.25 -14.84 -3.57
C PHE A 293 -5.70 -15.80 -4.69
N SER A 294 -6.94 -16.25 -4.60
CA SER A 294 -7.63 -17.00 -5.66
C SER A 294 -9.06 -16.47 -5.77
N ALA A 295 -9.39 -15.87 -6.91
CA ALA A 295 -10.73 -15.32 -7.13
C ALA A 295 -11.82 -16.38 -7.10
N SER A 296 -11.55 -17.59 -7.62
CA SER A 296 -12.48 -18.71 -7.62
C SER A 296 -12.69 -19.34 -6.23
N GLN A 297 -11.68 -19.27 -5.34
CA GLN A 297 -11.77 -19.82 -3.99
C GLN A 297 -12.22 -18.78 -2.94
N PHE A 298 -12.27 -17.51 -3.28
CA PHE A 298 -12.60 -16.44 -2.34
C PHE A 298 -13.95 -16.62 -1.65
N TRP A 299 -15.03 -16.78 -2.42
CA TRP A 299 -16.38 -16.93 -1.85
C TRP A 299 -16.59 -18.26 -1.12
N PRO A 300 -16.12 -19.42 -1.63
CA PRO A 300 -16.07 -20.65 -0.84
C PRO A 300 -15.35 -20.50 0.51
N ASP A 301 -14.19 -19.86 0.52
CA ASP A 301 -13.44 -19.59 1.76
C ASP A 301 -14.24 -18.67 2.70
N CYS A 302 -14.84 -17.60 2.17
CA CYS A 302 -15.66 -16.68 2.97
C CYS A 302 -16.81 -17.39 3.68
N ARG A 303 -17.50 -18.29 2.99
CA ARG A 303 -18.58 -19.11 3.57
C ARG A 303 -18.05 -20.09 4.60
N THR A 304 -17.01 -20.85 4.27
CA THR A 304 -16.43 -21.89 5.15
C THR A 304 -15.90 -21.32 6.45
N HIS A 305 -15.28 -20.14 6.39
CA HIS A 305 -14.65 -19.53 7.57
C HIS A 305 -15.50 -18.48 8.26
N GLY A 306 -16.68 -18.14 7.73
CA GLY A 306 -17.55 -17.09 8.27
C GLY A 306 -16.89 -15.71 8.20
N VAL A 307 -16.25 -15.40 7.06
CA VAL A 307 -15.53 -14.13 6.86
C VAL A 307 -16.50 -12.96 6.90
N THR A 308 -16.16 -11.94 7.69
CA THR A 308 -16.98 -10.72 7.84
C THR A 308 -16.28 -9.46 7.31
N ILE A 309 -14.93 -9.50 7.22
CA ILE A 309 -14.12 -8.40 6.68
C ILE A 309 -13.14 -8.94 5.64
N PHE A 310 -13.07 -8.27 4.49
CA PHE A 310 -12.08 -8.51 3.46
C PHE A 310 -11.06 -7.37 3.43
N GLN A 311 -9.78 -7.68 3.63
CA GLN A 311 -8.72 -6.71 3.39
C GLN A 311 -8.22 -6.84 1.96
N TYR A 312 -8.42 -5.79 1.17
CA TYR A 312 -8.21 -5.81 -0.27
C TYR A 312 -7.17 -4.78 -0.75
N ILE A 313 -6.76 -4.97 -1.98
CA ILE A 313 -6.34 -3.94 -2.91
C ILE A 313 -7.30 -3.97 -4.11
N GLY A 314 -7.52 -2.82 -4.77
CA GLY A 314 -8.59 -2.67 -5.77
C GLY A 314 -8.57 -3.73 -6.86
N GLU A 315 -7.39 -4.20 -7.25
CA GLU A 315 -7.19 -5.24 -8.25
C GLU A 315 -7.83 -6.59 -7.85
N LEU A 316 -7.79 -6.95 -6.56
CA LEU A 316 -8.46 -8.17 -6.08
C LEU A 316 -9.99 -8.07 -6.25
N CYS A 317 -10.55 -6.89 -6.00
CA CYS A 317 -11.97 -6.64 -6.22
C CYS A 317 -12.33 -6.71 -7.71
N ARG A 318 -11.46 -6.23 -8.61
CA ARG A 318 -11.62 -6.37 -10.05
C ARG A 318 -11.63 -7.85 -10.48
N TYR A 319 -10.72 -8.66 -9.95
CA TYR A 319 -10.74 -10.10 -10.22
C TYR A 319 -12.03 -10.78 -9.74
N LEU A 320 -12.59 -10.34 -8.61
CA LEU A 320 -13.86 -10.90 -8.10
C LEU A 320 -15.06 -10.53 -8.96
N VAL A 321 -15.15 -9.28 -9.42
CA VAL A 321 -16.28 -8.86 -10.29
C VAL A 321 -16.20 -9.49 -11.68
N ASN A 322 -15.00 -9.84 -12.14
CA ASN A 322 -14.80 -10.51 -13.43
C ASN A 322 -15.01 -12.05 -13.39
N GLN A 323 -15.24 -12.65 -12.20
CA GLN A 323 -15.61 -14.06 -12.14
C GLN A 323 -17.02 -14.30 -12.72
N PRO A 324 -17.31 -15.48 -13.28
CA PRO A 324 -18.67 -15.84 -13.71
C PRO A 324 -19.69 -15.58 -12.60
N GLN A 325 -20.87 -15.07 -12.96
CA GLN A 325 -21.93 -14.82 -11.99
C GLN A 325 -22.46 -16.14 -11.43
N SER A 326 -22.79 -16.15 -10.14
CA SER A 326 -23.34 -17.31 -9.44
C SER A 326 -24.57 -16.91 -8.63
N PRO A 327 -25.60 -17.77 -8.54
CA PRO A 327 -26.72 -17.54 -7.62
C PRO A 327 -26.27 -17.36 -6.16
N ALA A 328 -25.13 -17.95 -5.79
CA ALA A 328 -24.53 -17.86 -4.47
C ALA A 328 -23.66 -16.61 -4.22
N ASP A 329 -23.60 -15.65 -5.15
CA ASP A 329 -22.76 -14.45 -5.02
C ASP A 329 -23.10 -13.62 -3.77
N ARG A 330 -24.34 -13.71 -3.27
CA ARG A 330 -24.79 -13.02 -2.06
C ARG A 330 -24.88 -13.91 -0.82
N GLU A 331 -24.51 -15.17 -0.92
CA GLU A 331 -24.52 -16.12 0.19
C GLU A 331 -23.22 -16.04 0.99
N HIS A 332 -23.04 -14.96 1.76
CA HIS A 332 -21.86 -14.74 2.59
C HIS A 332 -22.16 -13.81 3.76
N SER A 333 -21.28 -13.82 4.75
CA SER A 333 -21.34 -12.94 5.93
C SER A 333 -20.47 -11.67 5.81
N LEU A 334 -19.90 -11.41 4.62
CA LEU A 334 -19.04 -10.27 4.38
C LEU A 334 -19.84 -8.98 4.55
N ARG A 335 -19.47 -8.14 5.52
CA ARG A 335 -20.13 -6.87 5.85
C ARG A 335 -19.29 -5.65 5.56
N MET A 336 -17.97 -5.84 5.44
CA MET A 336 -17.01 -4.75 5.24
C MET A 336 -15.85 -5.21 4.35
N ALA A 337 -15.44 -4.35 3.44
CA ALA A 337 -14.19 -4.45 2.71
C ALA A 337 -13.32 -3.25 3.07
N VAL A 338 -12.07 -3.48 3.49
CA VAL A 338 -11.12 -2.43 3.91
C VAL A 338 -9.86 -2.55 3.07
N GLY A 339 -9.47 -1.48 2.39
CA GLY A 339 -8.30 -1.55 1.53
C GLY A 339 -7.99 -0.25 0.80
N SER A 340 -7.35 -0.35 -0.34
CA SER A 340 -6.94 0.81 -1.14
C SER A 340 -6.92 0.51 -2.64
N GLY A 341 -7.18 1.55 -3.45
CA GLY A 341 -7.05 1.51 -4.90
C GLY A 341 -8.23 0.88 -5.63
N MET A 342 -9.42 0.86 -5.04
CA MET A 342 -10.62 0.39 -5.72
C MET A 342 -11.15 1.47 -6.67
N ARG A 343 -11.14 1.17 -7.97
CA ARG A 343 -11.69 2.06 -8.98
C ARG A 343 -13.21 2.24 -8.80
N PRO A 344 -13.76 3.42 -9.15
CA PRO A 344 -15.19 3.71 -8.96
C PRO A 344 -16.13 2.75 -9.70
N ASP A 345 -15.78 2.31 -10.91
CA ASP A 345 -16.53 1.34 -11.72
C ASP A 345 -16.55 -0.03 -11.04
N VAL A 346 -15.38 -0.54 -10.65
CA VAL A 346 -15.24 -1.81 -9.91
C VAL A 346 -16.01 -1.76 -8.59
N TRP A 347 -15.98 -0.62 -7.89
CA TRP A 347 -16.70 -0.45 -6.62
C TRP A 347 -18.20 -0.56 -6.79
N ARG A 348 -18.78 0.14 -7.79
CA ARG A 348 -20.22 0.07 -8.07
C ARG A 348 -20.64 -1.36 -8.46
N GLU A 349 -19.86 -2.02 -9.33
CA GLU A 349 -20.12 -3.39 -9.75
C GLU A 349 -20.00 -4.39 -8.59
N PHE A 350 -18.99 -4.22 -7.72
CA PHE A 350 -18.81 -5.05 -6.53
C PHE A 350 -20.04 -4.98 -5.62
N LEU A 351 -20.56 -3.78 -5.35
CA LEU A 351 -21.77 -3.61 -4.54
C LEU A 351 -23.01 -4.14 -5.23
N ARG A 352 -23.15 -3.91 -6.54
CA ARG A 352 -24.29 -4.42 -7.32
C ARG A 352 -24.36 -5.94 -7.26
N ARG A 353 -23.23 -6.61 -7.43
CA ARG A 353 -23.14 -8.06 -7.53
C ARG A 353 -23.19 -8.73 -6.15
N PHE A 354 -22.36 -8.31 -5.22
CA PHE A 354 -22.16 -8.99 -3.94
C PHE A 354 -22.98 -8.40 -2.78
N GLY A 355 -23.76 -7.37 -3.04
CA GLY A 355 -24.69 -6.80 -2.07
C GLY A 355 -24.10 -5.70 -1.20
N ASN A 356 -24.77 -5.43 -0.07
CA ASN A 356 -24.50 -4.25 0.76
C ASN A 356 -23.27 -4.46 1.67
N VAL A 357 -22.08 -4.44 1.07
CA VAL A 357 -20.79 -4.49 1.78
C VAL A 357 -20.29 -3.06 2.00
N LYS A 358 -20.04 -2.67 3.24
CA LYS A 358 -19.42 -1.35 3.53
C LYS A 358 -17.98 -1.34 3.04
N VAL A 359 -17.67 -0.54 2.04
CA VAL A 359 -16.29 -0.34 1.57
C VAL A 359 -15.67 0.83 2.33
N VAL A 360 -14.51 0.59 2.93
CA VAL A 360 -13.68 1.61 3.58
C VAL A 360 -12.39 1.71 2.78
N GLU A 361 -12.35 2.69 1.89
CA GLU A 361 -11.15 2.98 1.12
C GLU A 361 -10.15 3.73 1.98
N THR A 362 -8.87 3.37 1.89
CA THR A 362 -7.80 4.00 2.63
C THR A 362 -6.69 4.44 1.69
N TYR A 363 -6.08 5.57 1.99
CA TYR A 363 -4.90 6.03 1.29
C TYR A 363 -3.76 6.21 2.28
N GLY A 364 -2.59 5.78 1.88
CA GLY A 364 -1.35 5.95 2.64
C GLY A 364 -0.19 5.23 1.98
N MET A 365 1.00 5.51 2.45
CA MET A 365 2.23 4.88 1.97
C MET A 365 3.11 4.47 3.15
N THR A 366 3.95 3.47 2.90
CA THR A 366 4.78 2.86 3.94
C THR A 366 5.68 3.88 4.63
N GLU A 367 6.36 4.74 3.87
CA GLU A 367 7.24 5.79 4.37
C GLU A 367 6.51 7.05 4.82
N GLY A 368 5.33 7.33 4.26
CA GLY A 368 4.62 8.60 4.45
C GLY A 368 4.11 8.83 5.86
N ASN A 369 3.83 10.09 6.13
CA ASN A 369 3.28 10.58 7.39
C ASN A 369 1.83 11.09 7.26
N VAL A 370 1.17 10.81 6.13
CA VAL A 370 -0.24 11.11 5.87
C VAL A 370 -1.01 9.82 5.61
N THR A 371 -2.19 9.73 6.19
CA THR A 371 -3.13 8.63 5.93
C THR A 371 -4.53 9.21 5.82
N LEU A 372 -5.26 8.83 4.77
CA LEU A 372 -6.64 9.23 4.56
C LEU A 372 -7.55 8.01 4.68
N PHE A 373 -8.78 8.25 5.14
CA PHE A 373 -9.80 7.22 5.31
C PHE A 373 -11.13 7.71 4.74
N ASN A 374 -11.69 6.94 3.84
CA ASN A 374 -13.07 7.10 3.41
C ASN A 374 -13.97 6.18 4.25
N TYR A 375 -14.30 6.63 5.44
CA TYR A 375 -15.18 5.91 6.38
C TYR A 375 -16.67 6.07 6.07
N THR A 376 -17.01 6.93 5.12
CA THR A 376 -18.38 7.18 4.67
C THR A 376 -18.85 6.16 3.64
N GLY A 377 -17.94 5.54 2.89
CA GLY A 377 -18.25 4.65 1.78
C GLY A 377 -18.64 5.40 0.49
N THR A 378 -18.21 6.66 0.35
CA THR A 378 -18.44 7.44 -0.87
C THR A 378 -17.59 6.91 -2.01
N VAL A 379 -18.23 6.48 -3.10
CA VAL A 379 -17.55 5.85 -4.24
C VAL A 379 -16.53 6.80 -4.87
N GLY A 380 -15.31 6.32 -5.07
CA GLY A 380 -14.20 7.07 -5.68
C GLY A 380 -13.40 7.94 -4.72
N ALA A 381 -13.92 8.25 -3.52
CA ALA A 381 -13.16 8.99 -2.54
C ALA A 381 -12.18 8.09 -1.77
N VAL A 382 -11.01 8.63 -1.44
CA VAL A 382 -9.99 7.96 -0.61
C VAL A 382 -9.92 8.56 0.81
N GLY A 383 -10.59 9.69 1.04
CA GLY A 383 -10.58 10.36 2.33
C GLY A 383 -11.52 11.54 2.44
N ARG A 384 -11.39 12.23 3.56
CA ARG A 384 -12.16 13.44 3.91
C ARG A 384 -11.22 14.60 4.24
N SER A 385 -11.65 15.81 3.91
CA SER A 385 -10.96 17.08 4.16
C SER A 385 -11.67 17.95 5.20
N SER A 386 -12.44 17.34 6.12
CA SER A 386 -13.06 18.12 7.18
C SER A 386 -12.01 18.71 8.13
N TRP A 387 -12.28 19.91 8.68
CA TRP A 387 -11.34 20.56 9.61
C TRP A 387 -11.02 19.69 10.84
N ILE A 388 -12.02 18.92 11.31
CA ILE A 388 -11.83 17.96 12.41
C ILE A 388 -10.82 16.88 12.01
N TYR A 389 -10.94 16.34 10.79
CA TYR A 389 -10.03 15.32 10.28
C TYR A 389 -8.62 15.86 10.15
N LYS A 390 -8.45 17.08 9.58
CA LYS A 390 -7.14 17.72 9.41
C LYS A 390 -6.41 18.00 10.75
N CYS A 391 -7.13 18.07 11.87
CA CYS A 391 -6.49 18.14 13.19
C CYS A 391 -5.72 16.86 13.56
N PHE A 392 -6.11 15.70 13.03
CA PHE A 392 -5.46 14.41 13.29
C PHE A 392 -4.47 14.01 12.21
N SER A 393 -4.85 14.20 10.95
CA SER A 393 -4.03 13.90 9.79
C SER A 393 -3.90 15.15 8.94
N PRO A 394 -2.99 16.06 9.29
CA PRO A 394 -2.82 17.33 8.59
C PRO A 394 -2.24 17.10 7.19
N PHE A 395 -2.87 17.68 6.19
CA PHE A 395 -2.41 17.70 4.82
C PHE A 395 -2.87 18.94 4.08
N GLU A 396 -2.22 19.23 2.97
CA GLU A 396 -2.57 20.30 2.05
C GLU A 396 -2.48 19.79 0.60
N LEU A 397 -3.23 20.41 -0.29
CA LEU A 397 -3.11 20.22 -1.74
C LEU A 397 -2.53 21.49 -2.34
N VAL A 398 -1.41 21.35 -3.05
CA VAL A 398 -0.72 22.49 -3.70
C VAL A 398 -0.64 22.26 -5.20
N ARG A 399 -0.69 23.36 -5.96
CA ARG A 399 -0.58 23.34 -7.41
C ARG A 399 0.74 22.70 -7.84
N PHE A 400 0.66 21.86 -8.84
CA PHE A 400 1.79 21.08 -9.34
C PHE A 400 2.12 21.48 -10.77
N ASP A 401 3.40 21.78 -11.02
CA ASP A 401 3.93 22.02 -12.37
C ASP A 401 4.56 20.73 -12.91
N ALA A 402 3.88 20.10 -13.86
CA ALA A 402 4.36 18.86 -14.47
C ALA A 402 5.60 19.06 -15.37
N VAL A 403 5.90 20.30 -15.80
CA VAL A 403 7.10 20.61 -16.60
C VAL A 403 8.33 20.64 -15.70
N GLN A 404 8.21 21.34 -14.56
CA GLN A 404 9.30 21.45 -13.59
C GLN A 404 9.38 20.24 -12.67
N GLY A 405 8.34 19.38 -12.67
CA GLY A 405 8.25 18.20 -11.80
C GLY A 405 8.14 18.54 -10.31
N GLY A 406 7.55 19.70 -9.98
CA GLY A 406 7.50 20.22 -8.62
C GLY A 406 6.26 21.06 -8.30
N PRO A 407 6.08 21.48 -7.03
CA PRO A 407 4.98 22.36 -6.68
C PRO A 407 5.17 23.76 -7.29
N LEU A 408 4.07 24.34 -7.79
CA LEU A 408 4.07 25.70 -8.31
C LEU A 408 4.29 26.70 -7.17
N ARG A 409 5.27 27.59 -7.35
CA ARG A 409 5.62 28.63 -6.38
C ARG A 409 5.30 30.02 -6.93
N ASP A 410 4.78 30.87 -6.08
CA ASP A 410 4.60 32.29 -6.36
C ASP A 410 5.97 32.97 -6.59
N LYS A 411 6.08 33.74 -7.67
CA LYS A 411 7.35 34.33 -8.09
C LYS A 411 7.89 35.40 -7.11
N ASN A 412 7.02 36.05 -6.35
CA ASN A 412 7.40 37.12 -5.44
C ASN A 412 7.75 36.58 -4.04
N THR A 413 6.98 35.62 -3.55
CA THR A 413 7.12 35.10 -2.19
C THR A 413 7.93 33.81 -2.13
N GLY A 414 8.10 33.10 -3.25
CA GLY A 414 8.70 31.76 -3.31
C GLY A 414 7.85 30.67 -2.66
N ARG A 415 6.60 30.96 -2.22
CA ARG A 415 5.72 30.03 -1.51
C ARG A 415 4.88 29.22 -2.47
N CYS A 416 4.54 28.00 -2.06
CA CYS A 416 3.61 27.15 -2.81
C CYS A 416 2.19 27.71 -2.79
N GLN A 417 1.48 27.51 -3.90
CA GLN A 417 0.09 27.91 -4.05
C GLN A 417 -0.82 26.73 -3.77
N ARG A 418 -1.85 26.93 -2.91
CA ARG A 418 -2.91 25.94 -2.72
C ARG A 418 -3.79 25.86 -3.96
N VAL A 419 -4.40 24.68 -4.18
CA VAL A 419 -5.40 24.49 -5.24
C VAL A 419 -6.76 25.02 -4.80
N ASP A 420 -7.58 25.32 -5.78
CA ASP A 420 -9.00 25.57 -5.57
C ASP A 420 -9.77 24.24 -5.49
N ILE A 421 -11.02 24.27 -4.95
CA ILE A 421 -11.90 23.10 -4.91
C ILE A 421 -12.18 22.62 -6.33
N GLY A 422 -11.99 21.32 -6.58
CA GLY A 422 -12.11 20.70 -7.90
C GLY A 422 -10.83 20.72 -8.73
N GLU A 423 -9.79 21.43 -8.30
CA GLU A 423 -8.49 21.47 -8.98
C GLU A 423 -7.57 20.35 -8.48
N PRO A 424 -6.90 19.58 -9.38
CA PRO A 424 -5.90 18.61 -8.98
C PRO A 424 -4.67 19.26 -8.34
N GLY A 425 -4.22 18.72 -7.21
CA GLY A 425 -3.05 19.22 -6.52
C GLY A 425 -2.19 18.14 -5.89
N LEU A 426 -0.91 18.44 -5.74
CA LEU A 426 0.04 17.58 -5.05
C LEU A 426 -0.30 17.51 -3.57
N LEU A 427 -0.53 16.29 -3.08
CA LEU A 427 -0.76 16.04 -1.66
C LEU A 427 0.55 16.15 -0.90
N ILE A 428 0.57 17.04 0.09
CA ILE A 428 1.70 17.23 0.99
C ILE A 428 1.24 17.19 2.45
N SER A 429 2.14 16.83 3.35
CA SER A 429 1.83 16.78 4.78
C SER A 429 2.96 17.38 5.62
N PRO A 430 2.67 18.20 6.65
CA PRO A 430 3.70 18.83 7.46
C PRO A 430 4.54 17.78 8.20
N VAL A 431 5.87 17.99 8.20
CA VAL A 431 6.81 17.19 8.97
C VAL A 431 7.11 17.90 10.29
N THR A 432 6.63 17.35 11.38
CA THR A 432 6.74 17.90 12.74
C THR A 432 7.15 16.83 13.73
N SER A 433 7.45 17.20 14.97
CA SER A 433 7.70 16.24 16.05
C SER A 433 6.49 15.33 16.35
N ARG A 434 5.27 15.79 16.07
CA ARG A 434 4.02 15.01 16.23
C ARG A 434 3.64 14.22 14.99
N ASN A 435 4.14 14.62 13.82
CA ASN A 435 3.89 13.99 12.53
C ASN A 435 5.21 13.79 11.78
N PRO A 436 6.10 12.91 12.26
CA PRO A 436 7.45 12.77 11.73
C PRO A 436 7.47 12.00 10.40
N PHE A 437 8.45 12.32 9.57
CA PHE A 437 8.84 11.54 8.41
C PHE A 437 10.23 10.96 8.67
N LEU A 438 10.34 9.63 8.76
CA LEU A 438 11.59 8.95 9.09
C LEU A 438 12.47 8.67 7.86
N GLY A 439 11.89 8.72 6.66
CA GLY A 439 12.59 8.49 5.41
C GLY A 439 13.04 7.05 5.21
N TYR A 440 14.14 6.91 4.49
CA TYR A 440 14.71 5.63 4.08
C TYR A 440 16.05 5.35 4.77
N ALA A 441 16.38 4.06 4.90
CA ALA A 441 17.73 3.65 5.26
C ALA A 441 18.64 3.70 4.01
N GLY A 442 19.95 3.85 4.23
CA GLY A 442 20.97 3.75 3.18
C GLY A 442 21.25 5.03 2.37
N GLY A 443 20.50 6.13 2.58
CA GLY A 443 20.78 7.37 1.87
C GLY A 443 19.99 8.58 2.39
N ARG A 444 20.71 9.64 2.76
CA ARG A 444 20.09 10.92 3.13
C ARG A 444 19.41 11.56 1.93
N GLU A 445 19.98 11.45 0.75
CA GLU A 445 19.46 11.99 -0.51
C GLU A 445 18.05 11.49 -0.85
N LEU A 446 17.80 10.18 -0.67
CA LEU A 446 16.48 9.58 -0.90
C LEU A 446 15.41 10.16 0.03
N THR A 447 15.80 10.48 1.25
CA THR A 447 14.91 11.10 2.24
C THR A 447 14.67 12.57 1.92
N GLU A 448 15.74 13.33 1.60
CA GLU A 448 15.63 14.74 1.23
C GLU A 448 14.80 14.96 -0.04
N ALA A 449 14.90 14.07 -1.03
CA ALA A 449 14.10 14.14 -2.26
C ALA A 449 12.57 14.06 -2.01
N LYS A 450 12.15 13.58 -0.83
CA LYS A 450 10.75 13.55 -0.40
C LYS A 450 10.36 14.72 0.50
N MET A 451 11.23 15.69 0.72
CA MET A 451 10.95 16.84 1.57
C MET A 451 10.86 18.14 0.77
N LEU A 452 9.81 18.90 1.01
CA LEU A 452 9.61 20.26 0.49
C LEU A 452 9.84 21.24 1.62
N ARG A 453 10.66 22.27 1.36
CA ARG A 453 11.02 23.30 2.35
C ARG A 453 10.49 24.68 1.93
N GLY A 454 10.15 25.51 2.91
CA GLY A 454 9.63 26.85 2.65
C GLY A 454 8.34 26.81 1.84
N VAL A 455 7.41 25.93 2.21
CA VAL A 455 6.16 25.71 1.47
C VAL A 455 5.21 26.89 1.66
N PHE A 456 4.89 27.23 2.90
CA PHE A 456 3.99 28.34 3.25
C PHE A 456 4.66 29.37 4.17
N ALA A 457 5.71 28.97 4.90
CA ALA A 457 6.45 29.83 5.83
C ALA A 457 7.94 29.49 5.83
N ASP A 458 8.76 30.40 6.38
CA ASP A 458 10.19 30.14 6.54
C ASP A 458 10.42 29.01 7.55
N GLY A 459 11.26 28.06 7.16
CA GLY A 459 11.65 26.93 8.01
C GLY A 459 10.62 25.79 8.06
N ASP A 460 9.44 25.91 7.45
CA ASP A 460 8.51 24.79 7.37
C ASP A 460 9.03 23.67 6.45
N VAL A 461 8.63 22.45 6.78
CA VAL A 461 9.02 21.25 6.04
C VAL A 461 7.78 20.39 5.81
N TYR A 462 7.59 19.95 4.59
CA TYR A 462 6.49 19.08 4.20
C TYR A 462 7.01 17.82 3.53
N PHE A 463 6.32 16.73 3.77
CA PHE A 463 6.49 15.48 3.04
C PHE A 463 5.77 15.58 1.69
N ASN A 464 6.49 15.23 0.61
CA ASN A 464 5.97 15.14 -0.75
C ASN A 464 5.50 13.71 -1.01
N SER A 465 4.18 13.50 -1.13
CA SER A 465 3.62 12.19 -1.42
C SER A 465 4.00 11.70 -2.83
N GLY A 466 4.09 12.60 -3.79
CA GLY A 466 4.20 12.30 -5.21
C GLY A 466 2.87 11.90 -5.85
N ASP A 467 1.76 12.09 -5.14
CA ASP A 467 0.41 11.79 -5.61
C ASP A 467 -0.43 13.07 -5.76
N LEU A 468 -1.16 13.18 -6.86
CA LEU A 468 -2.11 14.24 -7.12
C LEU A 468 -3.49 13.82 -6.62
N MET A 469 -4.18 14.73 -5.93
CA MET A 469 -5.51 14.53 -5.37
C MET A 469 -6.43 15.69 -5.75
N VAL A 470 -7.73 15.43 -5.74
CA VAL A 470 -8.77 16.45 -5.92
C VAL A 470 -9.64 16.48 -4.67
N GLU A 471 -9.91 17.69 -4.18
CA GLU A 471 -10.92 17.94 -3.14
C GLU A 471 -12.20 18.43 -3.81
N ASP A 472 -13.34 17.76 -3.57
CA ASP A 472 -14.62 18.19 -4.09
C ASP A 472 -15.33 19.17 -3.14
N ALA A 473 -16.46 19.76 -3.59
CA ALA A 473 -17.26 20.69 -2.81
C ALA A 473 -17.86 20.07 -1.53
N GLY A 474 -17.96 18.74 -1.45
CA GLY A 474 -18.40 17.99 -0.28
C GLY A 474 -17.30 17.72 0.73
N GLY A 475 -16.04 18.13 0.45
CA GLY A 475 -14.85 17.85 1.25
C GLY A 475 -14.42 16.39 1.18
N PHE A 476 -14.65 15.73 0.07
CA PHE A 476 -14.09 14.41 -0.23
C PHE A 476 -12.80 14.55 -1.03
N ILE A 477 -11.83 13.71 -0.69
CA ILE A 477 -10.57 13.62 -1.41
C ILE A 477 -10.61 12.39 -2.30
N SER A 478 -10.36 12.58 -3.59
CA SER A 478 -10.22 11.52 -4.58
C SER A 478 -8.79 11.50 -5.13
N PHE A 479 -8.30 10.30 -5.43
CA PHE A 479 -7.01 10.13 -6.11
C PHE A 479 -7.15 10.55 -7.57
N TRP A 480 -6.22 11.38 -8.04
CA TRP A 480 -6.20 11.84 -9.44
C TRP A 480 -5.16 11.08 -10.27
N ASP A 481 -3.88 11.19 -9.91
CA ASP A 481 -2.80 10.48 -10.58
C ASP A 481 -1.50 10.56 -9.74
N ARG A 482 -0.43 9.94 -10.23
CA ARG A 482 0.93 10.12 -9.70
C ARG A 482 1.69 11.15 -10.50
N THR A 483 2.49 11.98 -9.83
CA THR A 483 3.34 12.97 -10.49
C THR A 483 4.32 12.36 -11.49
N GLY A 484 4.76 11.11 -11.27
CA GLY A 484 5.65 10.38 -12.18
C GLY A 484 4.95 9.67 -13.35
N ASP A 485 3.64 9.43 -13.24
CA ASP A 485 2.83 8.74 -14.26
C ASP A 485 2.12 9.75 -15.19
N THR A 486 1.70 10.91 -14.66
CA THR A 486 1.17 12.02 -15.45
C THR A 486 2.15 12.42 -16.55
N TYR A 487 1.67 12.57 -17.75
CA TYR A 487 2.47 13.02 -18.88
C TYR A 487 1.93 14.32 -19.49
N ARG A 488 2.80 15.04 -20.21
CA ARG A 488 2.43 16.27 -20.90
C ARG A 488 2.47 16.04 -22.40
N TRP A 489 1.40 16.45 -23.08
CA TRP A 489 1.30 16.38 -24.52
C TRP A 489 0.71 17.68 -25.08
N LYS A 490 1.40 18.27 -26.08
CA LYS A 490 0.98 19.53 -26.73
C LYS A 490 0.67 20.68 -25.74
N GLY A 491 1.44 20.77 -24.66
CA GLY A 491 1.27 21.81 -23.66
C GLY A 491 0.29 21.49 -22.52
N GLU A 492 -0.48 20.40 -22.62
CA GLU A 492 -1.50 20.00 -21.65
C GLU A 492 -1.04 18.80 -20.81
N ASN A 493 -1.42 18.80 -19.53
CA ASN A 493 -1.17 17.67 -18.62
C ASN A 493 -2.27 16.62 -18.77
N VAL A 494 -1.88 15.37 -18.91
CA VAL A 494 -2.79 14.23 -19.05
C VAL A 494 -2.61 13.26 -17.86
N ALA A 495 -3.69 12.99 -17.16
CA ALA A 495 -3.73 11.98 -16.11
C ALA A 495 -3.90 10.59 -16.72
N THR A 496 -3.00 9.67 -16.37
CA THR A 496 -3.07 8.29 -16.90
C THR A 496 -4.31 7.55 -16.40
N THR A 497 -4.80 7.91 -15.22
CA THR A 497 -6.02 7.34 -14.62
C THR A 497 -7.27 7.73 -15.40
N GLU A 498 -7.42 9.00 -15.78
CA GLU A 498 -8.57 9.49 -16.56
C GLU A 498 -8.70 8.75 -17.90
N VAL A 499 -7.59 8.64 -18.63
CA VAL A 499 -7.57 7.90 -19.92
C VAL A 499 -7.80 6.40 -19.69
N GLY A 500 -7.21 5.84 -18.64
CA GLY A 500 -7.37 4.44 -18.29
C GLY A 500 -8.80 4.07 -17.88
N GLU A 501 -9.48 4.91 -17.11
CA GLU A 501 -10.88 4.72 -16.73
C GLU A 501 -11.81 4.80 -17.95
N THR A 502 -11.57 5.78 -18.85
CA THR A 502 -12.32 5.92 -20.09
C THR A 502 -12.23 4.68 -20.97
N LEU A 503 -11.03 4.16 -21.20
CA LEU A 503 -10.83 2.96 -22.01
C LEU A 503 -11.38 1.70 -21.31
N SER A 504 -11.23 1.58 -20.01
CA SER A 504 -11.71 0.41 -19.25
C SER A 504 -13.23 0.31 -19.16
N ALA A 505 -13.96 1.33 -19.58
CA ALA A 505 -15.42 1.29 -19.70
C ALA A 505 -15.90 0.49 -20.92
N LEU A 506 -15.01 0.18 -21.87
CA LEU A 506 -15.33 -0.68 -23.02
C LEU A 506 -15.45 -2.14 -22.58
N GLU A 507 -16.57 -2.78 -22.90
CA GLU A 507 -16.82 -4.19 -22.57
C GLU A 507 -15.87 -5.16 -23.28
N SER A 508 -15.29 -4.74 -24.41
CA SER A 508 -14.29 -5.50 -25.17
C SER A 508 -12.93 -5.59 -24.48
N LEU A 509 -12.64 -4.73 -23.46
CA LEU A 509 -11.36 -4.65 -22.79
C LEU A 509 -11.39 -5.30 -21.40
N GLN A 510 -10.44 -6.20 -21.14
CA GLN A 510 -10.23 -6.84 -19.84
C GLN A 510 -9.33 -6.00 -18.93
N GLU A 511 -8.22 -5.50 -19.48
CA GLU A 511 -7.25 -4.69 -18.73
C GLU A 511 -6.71 -3.55 -19.59
N VAL A 512 -6.42 -2.42 -18.93
CA VAL A 512 -5.86 -1.22 -19.55
C VAL A 512 -4.77 -0.66 -18.66
N THR A 513 -3.64 -0.26 -19.25
CA THR A 513 -2.65 0.59 -18.60
C THR A 513 -2.21 1.71 -19.53
N VAL A 514 -2.14 2.93 -19.00
CA VAL A 514 -1.81 4.14 -19.76
C VAL A 514 -0.51 4.74 -19.27
N TYR A 515 0.31 5.23 -20.19
CA TYR A 515 1.61 5.84 -19.91
C TYR A 515 2.02 6.80 -21.03
N GLY A 516 2.98 7.67 -20.73
CA GLY A 516 3.54 8.61 -21.70
C GLY A 516 4.82 8.06 -22.35
N VAL A 517 4.93 8.12 -23.69
CA VAL A 517 6.11 7.74 -24.46
C VAL A 517 6.74 8.94 -25.16
N ASN A 518 8.07 8.96 -25.22
CA ASN A 518 8.78 10.03 -25.91
C ASN A 518 8.66 9.83 -27.43
N VAL A 519 8.27 10.90 -28.14
CA VAL A 519 8.22 10.93 -29.58
C VAL A 519 9.30 11.90 -30.09
N PRO A 520 10.27 11.46 -30.92
CA PRO A 520 11.31 12.33 -31.46
C PRO A 520 10.69 13.56 -32.16
N GLY A 521 11.29 14.73 -31.92
CA GLY A 521 10.82 15.99 -32.51
C GLY A 521 9.59 16.63 -31.87
N HIS A 522 9.02 16.02 -30.84
CA HIS A 522 7.88 16.57 -30.09
C HIS A 522 8.29 16.93 -28.66
N ASP A 523 7.72 18.03 -28.15
CA ASP A 523 7.86 18.40 -26.75
C ASP A 523 6.86 17.62 -25.88
N GLY A 524 7.34 17.09 -24.75
CA GLY A 524 6.54 16.26 -23.86
C GLY A 524 6.52 14.77 -24.24
N ARG A 525 5.47 14.06 -23.82
CA ARG A 525 5.26 12.62 -24.05
C ARG A 525 3.90 12.40 -24.65
N ALA A 526 3.81 11.58 -25.70
CA ALA A 526 2.54 11.16 -26.28
C ALA A 526 1.89 10.05 -25.44
N GLY A 527 0.59 10.08 -25.29
CA GLY A 527 -0.15 9.02 -24.60
C GLY A 527 -0.06 7.70 -25.36
N MET A 528 0.24 6.63 -24.64
CA MET A 528 0.17 5.25 -25.11
C MET A 528 -0.62 4.40 -24.12
N ALA A 529 -1.47 3.51 -24.64
CA ALA A 529 -2.21 2.57 -23.82
C ALA A 529 -1.88 1.14 -24.22
N THR A 530 -1.57 0.29 -23.24
CA THR A 530 -1.52 -1.16 -23.42
C THR A 530 -2.86 -1.75 -23.00
N LEU A 531 -3.43 -2.57 -23.87
CA LEU A 531 -4.77 -3.14 -23.78
C LEU A 531 -4.67 -4.66 -23.72
N VAL A 532 -5.49 -5.29 -22.89
CA VAL A 532 -5.78 -6.72 -22.90
C VAL A 532 -7.24 -6.89 -23.26
N LEU A 533 -7.52 -7.65 -24.31
CA LEU A 533 -8.88 -7.91 -24.77
C LEU A 533 -9.57 -8.97 -23.89
N GLN A 534 -10.90 -8.95 -23.84
CA GLN A 534 -11.66 -10.07 -23.30
C GLN A 534 -11.43 -11.33 -24.17
N PRO A 535 -11.54 -12.55 -23.61
CA PRO A 535 -11.19 -13.79 -24.31
C PRO A 535 -11.88 -13.98 -25.66
N ASP A 536 -13.12 -13.49 -25.82
CA ASP A 536 -13.92 -13.63 -27.05
C ASP A 536 -14.04 -12.33 -27.85
N ALA A 537 -13.29 -11.28 -27.48
CA ALA A 537 -13.33 -9.98 -28.12
C ALA A 537 -12.23 -9.85 -29.19
N ASN A 538 -12.54 -9.09 -30.24
CA ASN A 538 -11.58 -8.68 -31.24
C ASN A 538 -11.22 -7.20 -31.06
N PHE A 539 -10.05 -6.79 -31.54
CA PHE A 539 -9.64 -5.39 -31.54
C PHE A 539 -10.54 -4.58 -32.50
N ASP A 540 -11.17 -3.55 -31.95
CA ASP A 540 -12.02 -2.62 -32.71
C ASP A 540 -11.48 -1.19 -32.57
N GLY A 541 -10.69 -0.75 -33.57
CA GLY A 541 -10.07 0.58 -33.57
C GLY A 541 -11.08 1.71 -33.64
N PRO A 542 -12.13 1.64 -34.49
CA PRO A 542 -13.26 2.58 -34.49
C PRO A 542 -13.95 2.70 -33.13
N GLU A 543 -14.30 1.60 -32.47
CA GLU A 543 -14.94 1.62 -31.13
C GLU A 543 -14.09 2.39 -30.11
N ILE A 544 -12.79 2.06 -30.04
CA ILE A 544 -11.85 2.72 -29.12
C ILE A 544 -11.73 4.22 -29.45
N TYR A 545 -11.68 4.57 -30.75
CA TYR A 545 -11.65 5.98 -31.18
C TYR A 545 -12.91 6.72 -30.70
N HIS A 546 -14.08 6.17 -30.94
CA HIS A 546 -15.34 6.79 -30.52
C HIS A 546 -15.38 7.02 -29.01
N GLN A 547 -14.98 6.04 -28.22
CA GLN A 547 -14.96 6.13 -26.76
C GLN A 547 -14.07 7.28 -26.28
N VAL A 548 -12.83 7.37 -26.77
CA VAL A 548 -11.91 8.43 -26.35
C VAL A 548 -12.31 9.80 -26.90
N ALA A 549 -12.89 9.85 -28.10
CA ALA A 549 -13.31 11.10 -28.73
C ALA A 549 -14.55 11.72 -28.08
N GLU A 550 -15.44 10.90 -27.53
CA GLU A 550 -16.65 11.34 -26.85
C GLU A 550 -16.36 11.82 -25.43
N LEU A 551 -15.46 11.13 -24.70
CA LEU A 551 -15.28 11.32 -23.26
C LEU A 551 -14.01 12.08 -22.87
N LEU A 552 -13.03 12.20 -23.78
CA LEU A 552 -11.76 12.87 -23.49
C LEU A 552 -11.50 14.06 -24.40
N PRO A 553 -10.81 15.10 -23.92
CA PRO A 553 -10.32 16.17 -24.78
C PRO A 553 -9.26 15.63 -25.76
N PRO A 554 -9.13 16.23 -26.98
CA PRO A 554 -8.25 15.71 -28.04
C PRO A 554 -6.78 15.55 -27.65
N TYR A 555 -6.27 16.34 -26.71
CA TYR A 555 -4.90 16.22 -26.24
C TYR A 555 -4.68 14.96 -25.37
N ALA A 556 -5.74 14.44 -24.74
CA ALA A 556 -5.67 13.25 -23.87
C ALA A 556 -5.86 11.93 -24.63
N TRP A 557 -6.27 11.97 -25.91
CA TRP A 557 -6.41 10.75 -26.71
C TRP A 557 -5.07 10.03 -26.83
N PRO A 558 -4.97 8.74 -26.50
CA PRO A 558 -3.77 7.96 -26.72
C PRO A 558 -3.36 8.00 -28.19
N ARG A 559 -2.11 8.32 -28.45
CA ARG A 559 -1.58 8.33 -29.82
C ARG A 559 -1.21 6.94 -30.30
N PHE A 560 -0.87 6.08 -29.34
CA PHE A 560 -0.46 4.70 -29.62
C PHE A 560 -1.24 3.73 -28.74
N LEU A 561 -1.54 2.56 -29.32
CA LEU A 561 -2.06 1.41 -28.59
C LEU A 561 -1.14 0.20 -28.77
N ARG A 562 -1.07 -0.66 -27.76
CA ARG A 562 -0.34 -1.92 -27.75
C ARG A 562 -1.28 -3.01 -27.25
N LEU A 563 -1.33 -4.15 -27.91
CA LEU A 563 -2.10 -5.30 -27.44
C LEU A 563 -1.18 -6.30 -26.77
N GLN A 564 -1.59 -6.80 -25.60
CA GLN A 564 -0.91 -7.87 -24.87
C GLN A 564 -1.93 -8.91 -24.40
N ASP A 565 -1.47 -10.15 -24.22
CA ASP A 565 -2.31 -11.21 -23.67
C ASP A 565 -2.56 -11.02 -22.17
N GLN A 566 -1.61 -10.38 -21.46
CA GLN A 566 -1.70 -10.06 -20.04
C GLN A 566 -0.75 -8.91 -19.66
N LEU A 567 -1.13 -8.12 -18.65
CA LEU A 567 -0.25 -7.09 -18.10
C LEU A 567 0.68 -7.68 -17.03
N GLU A 568 1.95 -7.25 -17.06
CA GLU A 568 2.88 -7.60 -15.99
C GLU A 568 2.52 -6.88 -14.68
N MET A 569 2.29 -7.65 -13.62
CA MET A 569 2.00 -7.14 -12.29
C MET A 569 3.16 -7.35 -11.32
N THR A 570 3.25 -6.47 -10.34
CA THR A 570 4.07 -6.72 -9.14
C THR A 570 3.35 -7.72 -8.23
N GLU A 571 4.05 -8.27 -7.23
CA GLU A 571 3.41 -9.11 -6.20
C GLU A 571 2.32 -8.37 -5.38
N THR A 572 2.35 -7.04 -5.41
CA THR A 572 1.30 -6.16 -4.85
C THR A 572 0.24 -5.79 -5.87
N PHE A 573 0.15 -6.51 -6.96
CA PHE A 573 -0.83 -6.28 -8.04
C PHE A 573 -0.81 -4.84 -8.59
N LYS A 574 0.39 -4.22 -8.63
CA LYS A 574 0.61 -2.95 -9.33
C LYS A 574 1.18 -3.23 -10.71
N GLN A 575 0.65 -2.59 -11.73
CA GLN A 575 1.13 -2.69 -13.11
C GLN A 575 2.59 -2.20 -13.22
N LYS A 576 3.44 -2.97 -13.91
CA LYS A 576 4.85 -2.61 -14.14
C LYS A 576 4.99 -1.70 -15.35
N ARG A 577 4.60 -0.44 -15.22
CA ARG A 577 4.64 0.55 -16.31
C ARG A 577 6.05 0.91 -16.78
N PHE A 578 7.05 0.82 -15.90
CA PHE A 578 8.42 1.23 -16.23
C PHE A 578 8.95 0.57 -17.50
N ARG A 579 8.78 -0.74 -17.63
CA ARG A 579 9.22 -1.48 -18.82
C ARG A 579 8.49 -1.01 -20.09
N LEU A 580 7.18 -0.79 -20.01
CA LEU A 580 6.38 -0.32 -21.14
C LEU A 580 6.83 1.08 -21.61
N VAL A 581 7.13 1.98 -20.67
CA VAL A 581 7.66 3.32 -20.97
C VAL A 581 9.05 3.25 -21.62
N GLU A 582 9.93 2.34 -21.14
CA GLU A 582 11.28 2.18 -21.67
C GLU A 582 11.27 1.54 -23.08
N GLU A 583 10.40 0.58 -23.33
CA GLU A 583 10.22 -0.04 -24.65
C GLU A 583 9.65 0.95 -25.67
N GLY A 584 8.82 1.91 -25.21
CA GLY A 584 8.26 2.97 -26.06
C GLY A 584 7.24 2.44 -27.08
N PHE A 585 7.35 2.89 -28.35
CA PHE A 585 6.43 2.54 -29.43
C PHE A 585 7.15 2.06 -30.71
N ASP A 586 8.38 1.57 -30.59
CA ASP A 586 9.18 1.12 -31.73
C ASP A 586 8.80 -0.32 -32.14
N PRO A 587 8.22 -0.53 -33.36
CA PRO A 587 7.83 -1.87 -33.80
C PRO A 587 9.00 -2.81 -34.07
N ALA A 588 10.25 -2.32 -34.16
CA ALA A 588 11.43 -3.16 -34.26
C ALA A 588 11.87 -3.75 -32.91
N ARG A 589 11.45 -3.13 -31.79
CA ARG A 589 11.79 -3.54 -30.42
C ARG A 589 10.65 -4.28 -29.72
N ILE A 590 9.43 -4.15 -30.22
CA ILE A 590 8.20 -4.66 -29.58
C ILE A 590 7.58 -5.68 -30.52
N SER A 591 7.40 -6.91 -30.04
CA SER A 591 6.77 -7.99 -30.80
C SER A 591 5.23 -7.94 -30.74
N ASP A 592 4.68 -7.24 -29.77
CA ASP A 592 3.22 -7.11 -29.60
C ASP A 592 2.62 -6.24 -30.72
N PRO A 593 1.36 -6.47 -31.12
CA PRO A 593 0.67 -5.62 -32.08
C PRO A 593 0.59 -4.17 -31.60
N LEU A 594 1.06 -3.25 -32.43
CA LEU A 594 1.05 -1.81 -32.19
C LEU A 594 0.11 -1.11 -33.16
N PHE A 595 -0.56 -0.08 -32.65
CA PHE A 595 -1.48 0.75 -33.45
C PHE A 595 -1.20 2.22 -33.19
N VAL A 596 -1.50 3.05 -34.19
CA VAL A 596 -1.42 4.51 -34.12
C VAL A 596 -2.76 5.13 -34.44
N LEU A 597 -3.09 6.22 -33.78
CA LEU A 597 -4.31 6.98 -33.99
C LEU A 597 -4.29 7.66 -35.36
N ASP A 598 -5.25 7.34 -36.20
CA ASP A 598 -5.56 8.06 -37.44
C ASP A 598 -6.83 8.90 -37.26
N ILE A 599 -6.64 10.20 -37.09
CA ILE A 599 -7.74 11.16 -36.90
C ILE A 599 -8.59 11.31 -38.19
N THR A 600 -7.99 11.08 -39.35
CA THR A 600 -8.66 11.26 -40.66
C THR A 600 -9.70 10.15 -40.87
N THR A 601 -9.30 8.92 -40.59
CA THR A 601 -10.18 7.75 -40.74
C THR A 601 -10.96 7.45 -39.45
N ARG A 602 -10.69 8.20 -38.37
CA ARG A 602 -11.35 8.06 -37.04
C ARG A 602 -11.22 6.67 -36.46
N THR A 603 -10.01 6.14 -36.44
CA THR A 603 -9.71 4.80 -35.93
C THR A 603 -8.25 4.68 -35.51
N TYR A 604 -7.92 3.55 -34.92
CA TYR A 604 -6.55 3.13 -34.69
C TYR A 604 -6.13 2.13 -35.77
N VAL A 605 -5.06 2.45 -36.49
CA VAL A 605 -4.51 1.64 -37.59
C VAL A 605 -3.19 0.98 -37.17
N PRO A 606 -2.79 -0.16 -37.77
CA PRO A 606 -1.52 -0.82 -37.44
C PRO A 606 -0.32 0.12 -37.58
N LEU A 607 0.54 0.16 -36.54
CA LEU A 607 1.80 0.89 -36.57
C LEU A 607 2.87 0.04 -37.25
N THR A 608 3.00 0.21 -38.59
CA THR A 608 4.05 -0.48 -39.33
C THR A 608 5.40 0.22 -39.20
N PRO A 609 6.54 -0.44 -39.54
CA PRO A 609 7.86 0.19 -39.56
C PRO A 609 7.92 1.45 -40.46
N ASP A 610 7.21 1.44 -41.56
CA ASP A 610 7.14 2.61 -42.49
C ASP A 610 6.41 3.78 -41.84
N VAL A 611 5.28 3.53 -41.15
CA VAL A 611 4.52 4.56 -40.44
C VAL A 611 5.37 5.09 -39.27
N TRP A 612 6.03 4.22 -38.52
CA TRP A 612 6.92 4.61 -37.43
C TRP A 612 8.06 5.52 -37.94
N THR A 613 8.71 5.16 -39.05
CA THR A 613 9.77 5.96 -39.66
C THR A 613 9.28 7.37 -40.03
N LYS A 614 8.10 7.50 -40.59
CA LYS A 614 7.48 8.79 -40.93
C LYS A 614 7.16 9.64 -39.71
N ILE A 615 6.71 8.99 -38.61
CA ILE A 615 6.46 9.68 -37.33
C ILE A 615 7.77 10.22 -36.77
N VAL A 616 8.83 9.39 -36.71
CA VAL A 616 10.13 9.77 -36.17
C VAL A 616 10.82 10.84 -37.02
N ALA A 617 10.61 10.80 -38.34
CA ALA A 617 11.10 11.84 -39.29
C ALA A 617 10.27 13.15 -39.22
N GLY A 618 9.15 13.18 -38.50
CA GLY A 618 8.26 14.34 -38.45
C GLY A 618 7.39 14.55 -39.68
N GLU A 619 7.34 13.57 -40.58
CA GLU A 619 6.55 13.60 -41.81
C GLU A 619 5.06 13.33 -41.56
N LEU A 620 4.77 12.53 -40.50
CA LEU A 620 3.42 12.26 -40.05
C LEU A 620 3.14 13.04 -38.76
N ARG A 621 2.13 13.91 -38.76
CA ARG A 621 1.71 14.66 -37.58
C ARG A 621 0.81 13.80 -36.67
N LEU A 622 1.18 13.71 -35.38
CA LEU A 622 0.41 13.04 -34.32
C LEU A 622 -0.65 13.96 -33.69
#